data_352d4ec2304e705b8966020deeecfa5b
#
_entry.id   352d4ec2304e705b8966020deeecfa5b
#
_cell.length_a   1.000
_cell.length_b   1.000
_cell.length_c   1.000
_cell.angle_alpha   90.00
_cell.angle_beta   90.00
_cell.angle_gamma   90.00
#
_symmetry.space_group_name_H-M   'P 1'
#
loop_
_entity.id
_entity.type
_entity.pdbx_description
1 polymer ?
#
loop_
_entity_poly.entity_id
_entity_poly.type
_entity_poly.pdbx_seq_one_letter_code
_entity_poly.pdbx_strand_id
1 'polypeptide(L)'
;KWPEAATLMKEMLFTSNIDDEKRLYEIIAELKSRLQVSISSAGHSVASTRAMTYFSKAAAYKDTITFYETLCDLEAHFDERKEALTAKLKEMVSSIFTKEHLLVSVTCEKDGVSIVEAELEKFIPMLYETSGEEKRAEIVPVQKNEGFMDASQVLYVARAGNFRAHGFDYHGALR
;
A
#
# COMPACT_ATOMS: atom_id res chain seq x y z
N LYS A 1 -26.13 -8.88 -14.54
CA LYS A 1 -25.38 -8.06 -13.56
C LYS A 1 -23.97 -8.61 -13.29
N TRP A 2 -23.74 -9.95 -13.13
CA TRP A 2 -22.39 -10.49 -12.94
C TRP A 2 -21.50 -10.35 -14.19
N PRO A 3 -21.96 -10.66 -15.41
CA PRO A 3 -21.14 -10.46 -16.62
C PRO A 3 -20.72 -9.01 -16.84
N GLU A 4 -21.60 -8.05 -16.55
CA GLU A 4 -21.28 -6.63 -16.66
C GLU A 4 -20.22 -6.21 -15.61
N ALA A 5 -20.32 -6.73 -14.37
CA ALA A 5 -19.34 -6.48 -13.34
C ALA A 5 -17.96 -7.08 -13.71
N ALA A 6 -17.94 -8.32 -14.26
CA ALA A 6 -16.73 -8.96 -14.75
C ALA A 6 -16.10 -8.16 -15.92
N THR A 7 -16.90 -7.59 -16.81
CA THR A 7 -16.42 -6.72 -17.89
C THR A 7 -15.74 -5.46 -17.31
N LEU A 8 -16.38 -4.77 -16.37
CA LEU A 8 -15.80 -3.59 -15.73
C LEU A 8 -14.49 -3.92 -14.98
N MET A 9 -14.44 -5.05 -14.29
CA MET A 9 -13.20 -5.51 -13.63
C MET A 9 -12.06 -5.73 -14.65
N LYS A 10 -12.35 -6.34 -15.80
CA LYS A 10 -11.38 -6.52 -16.89
C LYS A 10 -10.88 -5.18 -17.43
N GLU A 11 -11.77 -4.25 -17.69
CA GLU A 11 -11.41 -2.90 -18.15
C GLU A 11 -10.52 -2.19 -17.12
N MET A 12 -10.90 -2.20 -15.84
CA MET A 12 -10.12 -1.57 -14.78
C MET A 12 -8.71 -2.17 -14.62
N LEU A 13 -8.56 -3.47 -14.73
CA LEU A 13 -7.29 -4.15 -14.49
C LEU A 13 -6.36 -4.12 -15.70
N PHE A 14 -6.88 -4.22 -16.92
CA PHE A 14 -6.05 -4.47 -18.10
C PHE A 14 -6.07 -3.35 -19.15
N THR A 15 -7.02 -2.40 -19.06
CA THR A 15 -7.13 -1.30 -20.04
C THR A 15 -7.00 0.09 -19.42
N SER A 16 -6.81 0.20 -18.11
CA SER A 16 -6.56 1.48 -17.45
C SER A 16 -5.30 2.14 -17.99
N ASN A 17 -5.40 3.43 -18.31
CA ASN A 17 -4.27 4.21 -18.81
C ASN A 17 -3.36 4.63 -17.65
N ILE A 18 -2.32 3.84 -17.40
CA ILE A 18 -1.30 4.15 -16.37
C ILE A 18 -0.35 5.27 -16.85
N ASP A 19 -0.32 5.55 -18.16
CA ASP A 19 0.54 6.58 -18.75
C ASP A 19 -0.08 7.99 -18.73
N ASP A 20 -1.23 8.19 -18.11
CA ASP A 20 -1.83 9.51 -17.91
C ASP A 20 -1.05 10.29 -16.84
N GLU A 21 -0.03 11.00 -17.28
CA GLU A 21 0.86 11.79 -16.41
C GLU A 21 0.09 12.82 -15.58
N LYS A 22 -0.88 13.51 -16.21
CA LYS A 22 -1.68 14.52 -15.52
C LYS A 22 -2.46 13.89 -14.38
N ARG A 23 -3.13 12.78 -14.64
CA ARG A 23 -3.92 12.06 -13.65
C ARG A 23 -3.05 11.49 -12.54
N LEU A 24 -1.87 10.98 -12.89
CA LEU A 24 -0.90 10.47 -11.92
C LEU A 24 -0.43 11.57 -10.96
N TYR A 25 -0.11 12.75 -11.48
CA TYR A 25 0.24 13.92 -10.66
C TYR A 25 -0.90 14.33 -9.72
N GLU A 26 -2.13 14.41 -10.23
CA GLU A 26 -3.31 14.73 -9.42
C GLU A 26 -3.50 13.73 -8.27
N ILE A 27 -3.31 12.42 -8.52
CA ILE A 27 -3.41 11.38 -7.50
C ILE A 27 -2.32 11.56 -6.42
N ILE A 28 -1.08 11.85 -6.81
CA ILE A 28 0.01 12.09 -5.85
C ILE A 28 -0.31 13.29 -4.97
N ALA A 29 -0.73 14.40 -5.56
CA ALA A 29 -1.08 15.62 -4.82
C ALA A 29 -2.27 15.40 -3.87
N GLU A 30 -3.30 14.67 -4.31
CA GLU A 30 -4.46 14.31 -3.49
C GLU A 30 -4.07 13.42 -2.32
N LEU A 31 -3.29 12.37 -2.55
CA LEU A 31 -2.81 11.46 -1.50
C LEU A 31 -1.94 12.20 -0.48
N LYS A 32 -1.03 13.06 -0.93
CA LYS A 32 -0.22 13.91 -0.06
C LYS A 32 -1.09 14.78 0.85
N SER A 33 -2.08 15.47 0.28
CA SER A 33 -3.00 16.33 1.04
C SER A 33 -3.80 15.54 2.07
N ARG A 34 -4.31 14.37 1.72
CA ARG A 34 -5.03 13.49 2.65
C ARG A 34 -4.16 13.03 3.81
N LEU A 35 -2.91 12.64 3.52
CA LEU A 35 -1.98 12.21 4.55
C LEU A 35 -1.58 13.35 5.47
N GLN A 36 -1.36 14.55 4.96
CA GLN A 36 -1.06 15.71 5.75
C GLN A 36 -2.16 16.00 6.77
N VAL A 37 -3.41 16.00 6.34
CA VAL A 37 -4.57 16.18 7.24
C VAL A 37 -4.64 15.03 8.26
N SER A 38 -4.40 13.80 7.85
CA SER A 38 -4.41 12.63 8.74
C SER A 38 -3.30 12.71 9.80
N ILE A 39 -2.10 13.11 9.41
CA ILE A 39 -0.95 13.29 10.32
C ILE A 39 -1.27 14.35 11.36
N SER A 40 -1.75 15.52 10.94
CA SER A 40 -2.09 16.61 11.86
C SER A 40 -3.24 16.27 12.79
N SER A 41 -4.28 15.58 12.31
CA SER A 41 -5.45 15.22 13.13
C SER A 41 -5.21 14.07 14.10
N ALA A 42 -4.26 13.17 13.81
CA ALA A 42 -3.98 11.97 14.58
C ALA A 42 -2.51 11.92 15.08
N GLY A 43 -1.91 13.05 15.40
CA GLY A 43 -0.49 13.19 15.76
C GLY A 43 0.01 12.23 16.84
N HIS A 44 -0.83 11.93 17.86
CA HIS A 44 -0.51 10.94 18.89
C HIS A 44 -0.32 9.51 18.32
N SER A 45 -1.18 9.09 17.41
CA SER A 45 -1.10 7.78 16.75
C SER A 45 0.09 7.72 15.81
N VAL A 46 0.32 8.79 15.05
CA VAL A 46 1.44 8.90 14.11
C VAL A 46 2.77 8.85 14.86
N ALA A 47 2.91 9.63 15.96
CA ALA A 47 4.11 9.61 16.80
C ALA A 47 4.37 8.23 17.41
N SER A 48 3.32 7.55 17.88
CA SER A 48 3.43 6.19 18.45
C SER A 48 3.84 5.17 17.39
N THR A 49 3.24 5.22 16.20
CA THR A 49 3.60 4.33 15.09
C THR A 49 5.04 4.59 14.63
N ARG A 50 5.42 5.86 14.50
CA ARG A 50 6.80 6.24 14.12
C ARG A 50 7.83 5.71 15.12
N ALA A 51 7.58 5.83 16.42
CA ALA A 51 8.46 5.27 17.45
C ALA A 51 8.60 3.74 17.34
N MET A 52 7.56 3.01 16.91
CA MET A 52 7.63 1.56 16.69
C MET A 52 8.44 1.18 15.44
N THR A 53 8.59 2.06 14.45
CA THR A 53 9.37 1.78 13.24
C THR A 53 10.84 1.51 13.52
N TYR A 54 11.35 2.00 14.64
CA TYR A 54 12.76 1.87 15.01
C TYR A 54 13.19 0.44 15.39
N PHE A 55 12.24 -0.44 15.61
CA PHE A 55 12.53 -1.85 15.96
C PHE A 55 11.55 -2.87 15.37
N SER A 56 10.52 -2.44 14.65
CA SER A 56 9.52 -3.32 14.04
C SER A 56 9.50 -3.15 12.53
N LYS A 57 9.83 -4.22 11.79
CA LYS A 57 9.73 -4.26 10.32
C LYS A 57 8.30 -4.00 9.84
N ALA A 58 7.29 -4.54 10.54
CA ALA A 58 5.89 -4.35 10.19
C ALA A 58 5.43 -2.90 10.40
N ALA A 59 5.91 -2.22 11.46
CA ALA A 59 5.64 -0.80 11.68
C ALA A 59 6.35 0.06 10.63
N ALA A 60 7.61 -0.25 10.31
CA ALA A 60 8.36 0.47 9.28
C ALA A 60 7.73 0.34 7.88
N TYR A 61 7.16 -0.82 7.58
CA TYR A 61 6.40 -1.01 6.33
C TYR A 61 5.13 -0.15 6.25
N LYS A 62 4.47 0.08 7.38
CA LYS A 62 3.21 0.84 7.49
C LYS A 62 3.41 2.31 7.85
N ASP A 63 4.63 2.81 7.82
CA ASP A 63 4.96 4.15 8.30
C ASP A 63 4.38 5.26 7.42
N THR A 64 3.41 5.97 7.98
CA THR A 64 2.70 7.06 7.31
C THR A 64 3.62 8.24 7.00
N ILE A 65 4.60 8.53 7.87
CA ILE A 65 5.53 9.64 7.69
C ILE A 65 6.45 9.39 6.48
N THR A 66 7.07 8.21 6.40
CA THR A 66 7.93 7.86 5.26
C THR A 66 7.14 7.87 3.94
N PHE A 67 5.87 7.43 3.98
CA PHE A 67 5.03 7.48 2.79
C PHE A 67 4.69 8.92 2.39
N TYR A 68 4.38 9.79 3.37
CA TYR A 68 4.14 11.20 3.13
C TYR A 68 5.37 11.91 2.54
N GLU A 69 6.56 11.68 3.12
CA GLU A 69 7.83 12.21 2.60
C GLU A 69 8.10 11.74 1.16
N THR A 70 7.80 10.48 0.86
CA THR A 70 7.90 9.94 -0.49
C THR A 70 6.98 10.67 -1.48
N LEU A 71 5.73 10.96 -1.08
CA LEU A 71 4.79 11.71 -1.93
C LEU A 71 5.22 13.17 -2.13
N CYS A 72 5.78 13.81 -1.09
CA CYS A 72 6.35 15.16 -1.22
C CYS A 72 7.50 15.19 -2.23
N ASP A 73 8.40 14.20 -2.17
CA ASP A 73 9.54 14.09 -3.07
C ASP A 73 9.09 13.75 -4.51
N LEU A 74 8.12 12.87 -4.68
CA LEU A 74 7.54 12.54 -5.98
C LEU A 74 6.84 13.75 -6.62
N GLU A 75 6.10 14.55 -5.83
CA GLU A 75 5.45 15.76 -6.34
C GLU A 75 6.47 16.82 -6.75
N ALA A 76 7.51 17.05 -5.92
CA ALA A 76 8.54 18.04 -6.18
C ALA A 76 9.40 17.72 -7.40
N HIS A 77 9.63 16.45 -7.69
CA HIS A 77 10.48 15.96 -8.79
C HIS A 77 9.69 15.16 -9.82
N PHE A 78 8.40 15.48 -10.01
CA PHE A 78 7.50 14.67 -10.82
C PHE A 78 8.01 14.51 -12.26
N ASP A 79 8.39 15.59 -12.91
CA ASP A 79 8.85 15.56 -14.31
C ASP A 79 10.09 14.70 -14.53
N GLU A 80 10.95 14.60 -13.51
CA GLU A 80 12.17 13.78 -13.57
C GLU A 80 11.88 12.29 -13.31
N ARG A 81 10.81 11.99 -12.55
CA ARG A 81 10.53 10.64 -12.04
C ARG A 81 9.32 9.96 -12.65
N LYS A 82 8.48 10.67 -13.39
CA LYS A 82 7.21 10.16 -13.93
C LYS A 82 7.38 8.89 -14.78
N GLU A 83 8.38 8.82 -15.63
CA GLU A 83 8.65 7.66 -16.48
C GLU A 83 9.04 6.42 -15.64
N ALA A 84 9.95 6.60 -14.67
CA ALA A 84 10.36 5.52 -13.76
C ALA A 84 9.21 5.06 -12.86
N LEU A 85 8.39 5.99 -12.38
CA LEU A 85 7.20 5.69 -11.58
C LEU A 85 6.17 4.90 -12.39
N THR A 86 5.87 5.34 -13.60
CA THR A 86 4.94 4.66 -14.51
C THR A 86 5.41 3.24 -14.85
N ALA A 87 6.71 3.08 -15.16
CA ALA A 87 7.31 1.77 -15.41
C ALA A 87 7.17 0.85 -14.17
N LYS A 88 7.40 1.40 -12.96
CA LYS A 88 7.26 0.66 -11.72
C LYS A 88 5.81 0.25 -11.43
N LEU A 89 4.85 1.13 -11.70
CA LEU A 89 3.42 0.80 -11.55
C LEU A 89 3.01 -0.32 -12.51
N LYS A 90 3.47 -0.30 -13.76
CA LYS A 90 3.23 -1.38 -14.73
C LYS A 90 3.86 -2.72 -14.29
N GLU A 91 5.09 -2.68 -13.77
CA GLU A 91 5.74 -3.86 -13.18
C GLU A 91 4.92 -4.42 -12.02
N MET A 92 4.41 -3.56 -11.12
CA MET A 92 3.57 -3.97 -10.00
C MET A 92 2.26 -4.62 -10.49
N VAL A 93 1.58 -4.03 -11.46
CA VAL A 93 0.35 -4.60 -12.05
C VAL A 93 0.62 -6.00 -12.59
N SER A 94 1.68 -6.17 -13.38
CA SER A 94 2.02 -7.46 -13.96
C SER A 94 2.45 -8.52 -12.93
N SER A 95 3.01 -8.10 -11.79
CA SER A 95 3.42 -9.01 -10.71
C SER A 95 2.29 -9.38 -9.75
N ILE A 96 1.29 -8.53 -9.59
CA ILE A 96 0.16 -8.75 -8.68
C ILE A 96 -0.94 -9.57 -9.37
N PHE A 97 -1.31 -9.19 -10.59
CA PHE A 97 -2.44 -9.80 -11.30
C PHE A 97 -2.01 -11.03 -12.12
N THR A 98 -1.42 -12.01 -11.45
CA THR A 98 -0.99 -13.29 -12.04
C THR A 98 -2.00 -14.39 -11.78
N LYS A 99 -1.93 -15.46 -12.58
CA LYS A 99 -2.79 -16.64 -12.41
C LYS A 99 -2.62 -17.31 -11.04
N GLU A 100 -1.40 -17.33 -10.51
CA GLU A 100 -1.08 -17.95 -9.22
C GLU A 100 -1.62 -17.17 -8.03
N HIS A 101 -1.79 -15.86 -8.16
CA HIS A 101 -2.32 -15.01 -7.09
C HIS A 101 -3.85 -14.92 -7.11
N LEU A 102 -4.52 -15.55 -8.08
CA LEU A 102 -5.97 -15.51 -8.15
C LEU A 102 -6.61 -16.43 -7.12
N LEU A 103 -7.36 -15.85 -6.21
CA LEU A 103 -8.28 -16.56 -5.32
C LEU A 103 -9.71 -16.08 -5.58
N VAL A 104 -10.59 -17.00 -5.93
CA VAL A 104 -12.01 -16.69 -6.15
C VAL A 104 -12.85 -17.34 -5.07
N SER A 105 -13.63 -16.54 -4.35
CA SER A 105 -14.63 -17.03 -3.40
C SER A 105 -16.00 -16.53 -3.83
N VAL A 106 -16.95 -17.44 -4.00
CA VAL A 106 -18.29 -17.14 -4.51
C VAL A 106 -19.35 -17.67 -3.55
N THR A 107 -20.30 -16.82 -3.22
CA THR A 107 -21.52 -17.19 -2.51
C THR A 107 -22.72 -16.78 -3.35
N CYS A 108 -23.41 -17.76 -3.94
CA CYS A 108 -24.56 -17.54 -4.80
C CYS A 108 -25.52 -18.73 -4.76
N GLU A 109 -26.68 -18.59 -5.37
CA GLU A 109 -27.59 -19.70 -5.64
C GLU A 109 -26.96 -20.68 -6.65
N LYS A 110 -27.43 -21.92 -6.65
CA LYS A 110 -26.86 -23.01 -7.48
C LYS A 110 -26.73 -22.64 -8.96
N ASP A 111 -27.74 -21.93 -9.49
CA ASP A 111 -27.77 -21.53 -10.90
C ASP A 111 -26.77 -20.40 -11.20
N GLY A 112 -26.30 -19.69 -10.17
CA GLY A 112 -25.30 -18.62 -10.32
C GLY A 112 -23.89 -19.14 -10.54
N VAL A 113 -23.58 -20.37 -10.10
CA VAL A 113 -22.23 -20.95 -10.18
C VAL A 113 -21.77 -21.05 -11.63
N SER A 114 -22.58 -21.61 -12.51
CA SER A 114 -22.24 -21.76 -13.94
C SER A 114 -22.00 -20.43 -14.65
N ILE A 115 -22.70 -19.37 -14.24
CA ILE A 115 -22.51 -18.01 -14.79
C ILE A 115 -21.15 -17.48 -14.37
N VAL A 116 -20.75 -17.71 -13.12
CA VAL A 116 -19.44 -17.26 -12.60
C VAL A 116 -18.32 -18.04 -13.27
N GLU A 117 -18.44 -19.37 -13.39
CA GLU A 117 -17.46 -20.22 -14.06
C GLU A 117 -17.22 -19.78 -15.51
N ALA A 118 -18.28 -19.54 -16.28
CA ALA A 118 -18.19 -19.07 -17.67
C ALA A 118 -17.47 -17.71 -17.80
N GLU A 119 -17.62 -16.80 -16.83
CA GLU A 119 -16.89 -15.54 -16.83
C GLU A 119 -15.43 -15.71 -16.38
N LEU A 120 -15.15 -16.62 -15.45
CA LEU A 120 -13.78 -16.93 -15.04
C LEU A 120 -12.97 -17.57 -16.15
N GLU A 121 -13.57 -18.44 -16.96
CA GLU A 121 -12.91 -19.01 -18.15
C GLU A 121 -12.44 -17.93 -19.14
N LYS A 122 -13.14 -16.78 -19.20
CA LYS A 122 -12.73 -15.63 -20.01
C LYS A 122 -11.75 -14.70 -19.30
N PHE A 123 -11.78 -14.68 -17.97
CA PHE A 123 -10.96 -13.77 -17.16
C PHE A 123 -9.55 -14.33 -16.92
N ILE A 124 -9.43 -15.60 -16.56
CA ILE A 124 -8.15 -16.24 -16.21
C ILE A 124 -7.08 -16.10 -17.31
N PRO A 125 -7.40 -16.29 -18.62
CA PRO A 125 -6.41 -16.13 -19.68
C PRO A 125 -5.86 -14.71 -19.85
N MET A 126 -6.54 -13.70 -19.28
CA MET A 126 -6.08 -12.31 -19.33
C MET A 126 -5.04 -11.97 -18.26
N LEU A 127 -4.93 -12.80 -17.22
CA LEU A 127 -3.96 -12.63 -16.15
C LEU A 127 -2.54 -12.89 -16.64
N TYR A 128 -1.59 -12.18 -16.03
CA TYR A 128 -0.18 -12.36 -16.33
C TYR A 128 0.32 -13.73 -15.88
N GLU A 129 1.33 -14.23 -16.58
CA GLU A 129 2.07 -15.42 -16.12
C GLU A 129 2.98 -14.99 -14.94
N THR A 130 3.25 -15.95 -14.06
CA THR A 130 4.11 -15.70 -12.90
C THR A 130 5.53 -15.35 -13.33
N SER A 131 6.10 -14.32 -12.74
CA SER A 131 7.47 -13.88 -13.00
C SER A 131 8.56 -14.75 -12.36
N GLY A 132 8.19 -15.75 -11.58
CA GLY A 132 9.09 -16.75 -10.99
C GLY A 132 9.97 -16.31 -9.82
N GLU A 133 10.17 -15.04 -9.60
CA GLU A 133 10.99 -14.53 -8.47
C GLU A 133 10.17 -13.69 -7.50
N GLU A 134 10.09 -14.15 -6.26
CA GLU A 134 9.50 -13.38 -5.17
C GLU A 134 10.50 -12.30 -4.70
N LYS A 135 10.33 -11.07 -5.16
CA LYS A 135 11.13 -9.93 -4.69
C LYS A 135 10.59 -9.44 -3.34
N ARG A 136 11.27 -9.78 -2.26
CA ARG A 136 10.96 -9.24 -0.93
C ARG A 136 11.79 -7.99 -0.66
N ALA A 137 11.13 -6.89 -0.35
CA ALA A 137 11.81 -5.71 0.15
C ALA A 137 12.40 -5.99 1.53
N GLU A 138 13.71 -5.79 1.69
CA GLU A 138 14.35 -5.89 2.99
C GLU A 138 14.19 -4.56 3.73
N ILE A 139 13.34 -4.55 4.75
CA ILE A 139 13.15 -3.40 5.63
C ILE A 139 14.02 -3.61 6.87
N VAL A 140 15.01 -2.73 7.06
CA VAL A 140 15.88 -2.72 8.23
C VAL A 140 15.44 -1.57 9.14
N PRO A 141 14.89 -1.86 10.34
CA PRO A 141 14.56 -0.84 11.32
C PRO A 141 15.80 -0.07 11.76
N VAL A 142 15.74 1.25 11.78
CA VAL A 142 16.84 2.12 12.23
C VAL A 142 16.34 2.99 13.37
N GLN A 143 17.03 2.93 14.51
CA GLN A 143 16.69 3.78 15.65
C GLN A 143 17.09 5.23 15.40
N LYS A 144 16.15 6.14 15.62
CA LYS A 144 16.33 7.58 15.43
C LYS A 144 15.73 8.36 16.59
N ASN A 145 16.24 9.57 16.83
CA ASN A 145 15.58 10.58 17.63
C ASN A 145 15.11 11.68 16.68
N GLU A 146 13.81 11.78 16.49
CA GLU A 146 13.20 12.64 15.48
C GLU A 146 12.16 13.57 16.13
N GLY A 147 11.99 14.75 15.56
CA GLY A 147 10.92 15.68 15.87
C GLY A 147 10.28 16.16 14.58
N PHE A 148 8.96 16.12 14.50
CA PHE A 148 8.19 16.60 13.37
C PHE A 148 7.48 17.88 13.78
N MET A 149 7.59 18.93 12.97
CA MET A 149 6.89 20.20 13.18
C MET A 149 5.55 20.18 12.44
N ASP A 150 4.51 20.56 13.15
CA ASP A 150 3.17 20.75 12.61
C ASP A 150 2.57 22.05 13.16
N ALA A 151 1.56 22.59 12.49
CA ALA A 151 0.85 23.79 12.92
C ALA A 151 -0.09 23.57 14.13
N SER A 152 -0.03 22.41 14.75
CA SER A 152 -0.81 22.05 15.93
C SER A 152 -0.38 22.82 17.17
N GLN A 153 -1.33 23.14 18.05
CA GLN A 153 -1.07 23.70 19.38
C GLN A 153 -0.73 22.63 20.44
N VAL A 154 -0.76 21.35 20.06
CA VAL A 154 -0.54 20.21 20.95
C VAL A 154 0.76 19.53 20.61
N LEU A 155 1.58 19.26 21.63
CA LEU A 155 2.80 18.46 21.51
C LEU A 155 2.52 17.01 21.89
N TYR A 156 2.91 16.09 21.02
CA TYR A 156 2.86 14.64 21.28
C TYR A 156 4.28 14.09 21.41
N VAL A 157 4.57 13.41 22.51
CA VAL A 157 5.84 12.72 22.74
C VAL A 157 5.56 11.23 22.84
N ALA A 158 6.21 10.44 21.99
CA ALA A 158 6.08 8.99 22.00
C ALA A 158 7.45 8.33 22.23
N ARG A 159 7.45 7.30 23.06
CA ARG A 159 8.60 6.43 23.26
C ARG A 159 8.13 4.98 23.16
N ALA A 160 8.86 4.18 22.41
CA ALA A 160 8.56 2.77 22.25
C ALA A 160 9.79 1.91 22.52
N GLY A 161 9.59 0.64 22.86
CA GLY A 161 10.64 -0.30 23.13
C GLY A 161 10.21 -1.73 22.79
N ASN A 162 11.18 -2.63 22.66
CA ASN A 162 10.96 -4.05 22.40
C ASN A 162 11.37 -4.86 23.63
N PHE A 163 10.42 -5.45 24.32
CA PHE A 163 10.68 -6.29 25.51
C PHE A 163 11.70 -7.37 25.24
N ARG A 164 11.57 -8.09 24.12
CA ARG A 164 12.48 -9.19 23.78
C ARG A 164 13.91 -8.73 23.52
N ALA A 165 14.09 -7.56 22.93
CA ALA A 165 15.41 -6.97 22.73
C ALA A 165 16.11 -6.61 24.04
N HIS A 166 15.34 -6.44 25.13
CA HIS A 166 15.85 -6.15 26.48
C HIS A 166 15.84 -7.38 27.40
N GLY A 167 15.67 -8.59 26.85
CA GLY A 167 15.73 -9.84 27.60
C GLY A 167 14.47 -10.15 28.44
N PHE A 168 13.35 -9.48 28.17
CA PHE A 168 12.07 -9.76 28.85
C PHE A 168 11.20 -10.68 28.00
N ASP A 169 10.65 -11.70 28.60
CA ASP A 169 9.60 -12.50 27.97
C ASP A 169 8.29 -11.73 27.97
N TYR A 170 7.72 -11.57 26.78
CA TYR A 170 6.43 -10.91 26.61
C TYR A 170 5.30 -11.96 26.68
N HIS A 171 4.33 -11.72 27.54
CA HIS A 171 3.07 -12.44 27.57
C HIS A 171 1.90 -11.46 27.72
N GLY A 172 0.69 -11.89 27.32
CA GLY A 172 -0.47 -11.01 27.21
C GLY A 172 -0.91 -10.29 28.50
N ALA A 173 -0.48 -10.76 29.67
CA ALA A 173 -0.76 -10.12 30.97
C ALA A 173 0.07 -8.84 31.23
N LEU A 174 1.04 -8.52 30.36
CA LEU A 174 1.83 -7.29 30.45
C LEU A 174 1.24 -6.12 29.65
N ARG A 175 -0.01 -6.23 29.24
CA ARG A 175 -0.73 -5.18 28.51
C ARG A 175 -1.25 -4.11 29.43
#